data_6c58872bd41b521146138331d8237cb8
#
_entry.id   6c58872bd41b521146138331d8237cb8
#
_cell.length_a   1.000
_cell.length_b   1.000
_cell.length_c   1.000
_cell.angle_alpha   90.00
_cell.angle_beta   90.00
_cell.angle_gamma   90.00
#
_symmetry.space_group_name_H-M   'P 1'
#
loop_
_entity.id
_entity.type
_entity.pdbx_description
1 polymer ?
#
loop_
_entity_poly.entity_id
_entity_poly.type
_entity_poly.pdbx_seq_one_letter_code
_entity_poly.pdbx_strand_id
1 'polypeptide(L)'
;MKKTKLRSHCPVNYGLEAFGDRWALLILRDIVFRGKRTYGEFLKSEEGFSTNILASRLEHLIGEGILRREVHEADGRKDIYSLTDKGLDLIPMIFEMVLWSAKHDSRSEARRITRLVELIRKDNRKISAKVMEQVRRGEAIISDYLS
;
A
#
# COMPACT_ATOMS: atom_id res chain seq x y z
N MET A 1 -1.93 -21.52 1.00
CA MET A 1 -2.20 -21.12 2.40
C MET A 1 -3.67 -21.24 2.71
N LYS A 2 -4.03 -21.94 3.77
CA LYS A 2 -5.44 -22.06 4.16
C LYS A 2 -5.98 -20.71 4.60
N LYS A 3 -7.08 -20.26 3.99
CA LYS A 3 -7.80 -19.08 4.44
C LYS A 3 -8.32 -19.33 5.85
N THR A 4 -7.85 -18.53 6.80
CA THR A 4 -8.37 -18.61 8.17
C THR A 4 -9.82 -18.09 8.15
N LYS A 5 -10.69 -18.79 8.86
CA LYS A 5 -12.08 -18.35 9.00
C LYS A 5 -12.13 -16.99 9.71
N LEU A 6 -12.89 -16.05 9.15
CA LEU A 6 -13.10 -14.75 9.77
C LEU A 6 -13.70 -14.91 11.17
N ARG A 7 -13.16 -14.16 12.13
CA ARG A 7 -13.70 -14.13 13.50
C ARG A 7 -15.06 -13.49 13.55
N SER A 8 -15.31 -12.51 12.68
CA SER A 8 -16.62 -11.89 12.54
C SER A 8 -16.68 -11.13 11.21
N HIS A 9 -17.88 -10.78 10.78
CA HIS A 9 -18.11 -9.93 9.61
C HIS A 9 -18.25 -8.43 9.97
N CYS A 10 -17.85 -8.04 11.20
CA CYS A 10 -17.72 -6.63 11.52
C CYS A 10 -16.78 -5.96 10.49
N PRO A 11 -17.18 -4.83 9.89
CA PRO A 11 -16.33 -4.17 8.87
C PRO A 11 -14.92 -3.86 9.36
N VAL A 12 -14.76 -3.50 10.63
CA VAL A 12 -13.43 -3.24 11.20
C VAL A 12 -12.62 -4.54 11.26
N ASN A 13 -13.23 -5.63 11.72
CA ASN A 13 -12.55 -6.92 11.78
C ASN A 13 -12.18 -7.45 10.40
N TYR A 14 -13.07 -7.30 9.42
CA TYR A 14 -12.79 -7.71 8.05
C TYR A 14 -11.53 -7.01 7.52
N GLY A 15 -11.46 -5.70 7.69
CA GLY A 15 -10.28 -4.93 7.29
C GLY A 15 -9.02 -5.34 8.04
N LEU A 16 -9.12 -5.55 9.36
CA LEU A 16 -7.99 -6.00 10.17
C LEU A 16 -7.43 -7.32 9.68
N GLU A 17 -8.29 -8.27 9.36
CA GLU A 17 -7.84 -9.58 8.88
C GLU A 17 -7.27 -9.53 7.45
N ALA A 18 -7.78 -8.62 6.62
CA ALA A 18 -7.30 -8.47 5.24
C ALA A 18 -5.95 -7.73 5.16
N PHE A 19 -5.79 -6.61 5.88
CA PHE A 19 -4.62 -5.74 5.76
C PHE A 19 -4.17 -5.09 7.07
N GLY A 20 -4.74 -5.44 8.21
CA GLY A 20 -4.49 -4.76 9.48
C GLY A 20 -3.12 -4.96 10.11
N ASP A 21 -2.22 -5.61 9.41
CA ASP A 21 -0.87 -5.87 9.84
C ASP A 21 0.08 -4.74 9.42
N ARG A 22 1.03 -4.39 10.31
CA ARG A 22 2.03 -3.36 10.04
C ARG A 22 2.74 -3.58 8.70
N TRP A 23 3.23 -4.79 8.47
CA TRP A 23 4.04 -5.09 7.30
C TRP A 23 3.22 -5.07 6.01
N ALA A 24 1.99 -5.56 6.06
CA ALA A 24 1.06 -5.47 4.94
C ALA A 24 0.80 -4.01 4.55
N LEU A 25 0.53 -3.15 5.53
CA LEU A 25 0.29 -1.72 5.29
C LEU A 25 1.52 -1.02 4.72
N LEU A 26 2.72 -1.37 5.18
CA LEU A 26 3.96 -0.81 4.63
C LEU A 26 4.22 -1.24 3.19
N ILE A 27 3.86 -2.47 2.83
CA ILE A 27 3.91 -2.92 1.42
C ILE A 27 2.97 -2.07 0.57
N LEU A 28 1.74 -1.85 1.02
CA LEU A 28 0.76 -1.02 0.31
C LEU A 28 1.28 0.42 0.14
N ARG A 29 1.86 0.98 1.19
CA ARG A 29 2.52 2.30 1.13
C ARG A 29 3.58 2.34 0.05
N ASP A 30 4.45 1.34 0.03
CA ASP A 30 5.56 1.30 -0.93
C ASP A 30 5.07 1.23 -2.37
N ILE A 31 3.98 0.51 -2.61
CA ILE A 31 3.40 0.43 -3.95
C ILE A 31 2.75 1.76 -4.32
N VAL A 32 1.93 2.31 -3.44
CA VAL A 32 1.15 3.53 -3.74
C VAL A 32 2.04 4.76 -3.88
N PHE A 33 2.91 5.00 -2.90
CA PHE A 33 3.71 6.22 -2.87
C PHE A 33 5.01 6.11 -3.66
N ARG A 34 5.67 4.97 -3.58
CA ARG A 34 7.04 4.79 -4.09
C ARG A 34 7.13 3.97 -5.36
N GLY A 35 6.00 3.43 -5.83
CA GLY A 35 5.96 2.65 -7.07
C GLY A 35 6.75 1.36 -7.04
N LYS A 36 7.05 0.83 -5.86
CA LYS A 36 7.77 -0.43 -5.72
C LYS A 36 6.90 -1.60 -6.20
N ARG A 37 7.52 -2.58 -6.84
CA ARG A 37 6.80 -3.68 -7.45
C ARG A 37 7.49 -5.03 -7.32
N THR A 38 8.75 -5.06 -6.94
CA THR A 38 9.51 -6.30 -6.85
C THR A 38 9.87 -6.61 -5.41
N TYR A 39 10.04 -7.90 -5.14
CA TYR A 39 10.47 -8.38 -3.82
C TYR A 39 11.73 -7.65 -3.34
N GLY A 40 12.73 -7.52 -4.23
CA GLY A 40 13.97 -6.85 -3.89
C GLY A 40 13.80 -5.37 -3.55
N GLU A 41 12.88 -4.70 -4.24
CA GLU A 41 12.57 -3.29 -3.93
C GLU A 41 11.95 -3.15 -2.55
N PHE A 42 11.00 -4.04 -2.19
CA PHE A 42 10.39 -4.01 -0.86
C PHE A 42 11.42 -4.25 0.25
N LEU A 43 12.38 -5.13 0.03
CA LEU A 43 13.43 -5.41 1.02
C LEU A 43 14.27 -4.18 1.37
N LYS A 44 14.33 -3.20 0.48
CA LYS A 44 15.12 -1.97 0.70
C LYS A 44 14.37 -0.93 1.51
N SER A 45 13.16 -1.21 1.97
CA SER A 45 12.40 -0.27 2.79
C SER A 45 13.10 -0.03 4.13
N GLU A 46 13.06 1.23 4.56
CA GLU A 46 13.78 1.70 5.76
C GLU A 46 13.33 1.03 7.05
N GLU A 47 12.09 0.54 7.11
CA GLU A 47 11.60 -0.17 8.29
C GLU A 47 12.19 -1.57 8.45
N GLY A 48 12.85 -2.09 7.41
CA GLY A 48 13.59 -3.34 7.50
C GLY A 48 12.74 -4.60 7.51
N PHE A 49 12.15 -4.96 6.37
CA PHE A 49 11.46 -6.25 6.25
C PHE A 49 12.44 -7.40 6.43
N SER A 50 12.08 -8.40 7.24
CA SER A 50 12.74 -9.69 7.13
C SER A 50 12.23 -10.41 5.88
N THR A 51 13.06 -11.29 5.32
CA THR A 51 12.70 -12.05 4.12
C THR A 51 11.45 -12.91 4.33
N ASN A 52 11.36 -13.56 5.49
CA ASN A 52 10.23 -14.43 5.81
C ASN A 52 8.93 -13.64 5.97
N ILE A 53 8.98 -12.49 6.65
CA ILE A 53 7.82 -11.65 6.86
C ILE A 53 7.34 -11.09 5.52
N LEU A 54 8.25 -10.58 4.70
CA LEU A 54 7.89 -10.03 3.39
C LEU A 54 7.20 -11.08 2.52
N ALA A 55 7.80 -12.26 2.40
CA ALA A 55 7.23 -13.36 1.62
C ALA A 55 5.83 -13.73 2.13
N SER A 56 5.69 -13.87 3.46
CA SER A 56 4.43 -14.22 4.11
C SER A 56 3.34 -13.18 3.84
N ARG A 57 3.68 -11.90 3.94
CA ARG A 57 2.70 -10.82 3.76
C ARG A 57 2.31 -10.63 2.30
N LEU A 58 3.24 -10.79 1.37
CA LEU A 58 2.91 -10.78 -0.05
C LEU A 58 1.93 -11.90 -0.40
N GLU A 59 2.17 -13.12 0.07
CA GLU A 59 1.26 -14.25 -0.14
C GLU A 59 -0.10 -14.01 0.50
N HIS A 60 -0.13 -13.44 1.71
CA HIS A 60 -1.38 -13.09 2.38
C HIS A 60 -2.20 -12.09 1.56
N LEU A 61 -1.57 -11.02 1.09
CA LEU A 61 -2.24 -9.98 0.30
C LEU A 61 -2.74 -10.53 -1.04
N ILE A 62 -2.00 -11.44 -1.66
CA ILE A 62 -2.45 -12.15 -2.88
C ILE A 62 -3.67 -13.00 -2.56
N GLY A 63 -3.62 -13.76 -1.46
CA GLY A 63 -4.74 -14.61 -1.03
C GLY A 63 -6.02 -13.82 -0.74
N GLU A 64 -5.87 -12.59 -0.24
CA GLU A 64 -7.00 -11.69 0.02
C GLU A 64 -7.51 -10.97 -1.24
N GLY A 65 -6.84 -11.14 -2.37
CA GLY A 65 -7.21 -10.48 -3.61
C GLY A 65 -6.84 -9.01 -3.66
N ILE A 66 -5.95 -8.55 -2.77
CA ILE A 66 -5.48 -7.16 -2.71
C ILE A 66 -4.32 -6.94 -3.68
N LEU A 67 -3.43 -7.92 -3.78
CA LEU A 67 -2.34 -7.91 -4.74
C LEU A 67 -2.52 -9.01 -5.78
N ARG A 68 -1.94 -8.80 -6.96
CA ARG A 68 -1.70 -9.85 -7.93
C ARG A 68 -0.21 -9.89 -8.25
N ARG A 69 0.26 -11.07 -8.63
CA ARG A 69 1.64 -11.31 -9.02
C ARG A 69 1.69 -11.76 -10.47
N GLU A 70 2.48 -11.05 -11.27
CA GLU A 70 2.84 -11.49 -12.60
C GLU A 70 4.15 -12.26 -12.51
N VAL A 71 4.10 -13.54 -12.84
CA VAL A 71 5.27 -14.42 -12.79
C VAL A 71 6.04 -14.31 -14.10
N HIS A 72 7.33 -14.00 -14.01
CA HIS A 72 8.23 -14.01 -15.16
C HIS A 72 9.08 -15.29 -15.12
N GLU A 73 8.72 -16.26 -15.95
CA GLU A 73 9.37 -17.57 -15.96
C GLU A 73 10.67 -17.60 -16.76
N ALA A 74 10.82 -16.72 -17.74
CA ALA A 74 11.98 -16.69 -18.61
C ALA A 74 12.99 -15.64 -18.16
N ASP A 75 14.29 -15.94 -18.32
CA ASP A 75 15.41 -15.01 -18.18
C ASP A 75 15.71 -14.52 -16.76
N GLY A 76 15.26 -15.23 -15.72
CA GLY A 76 15.49 -14.82 -14.35
C GLY A 76 14.84 -13.47 -14.01
N ARG A 77 13.84 -13.06 -14.76
CA ARG A 77 13.09 -11.83 -14.48
C ARG A 77 12.36 -11.93 -13.17
N LYS A 78 12.31 -10.81 -12.46
CA LYS A 78 11.65 -10.73 -11.17
C LYS A 78 10.15 -10.71 -11.33
N ASP A 79 9.44 -11.36 -10.43
CA ASP A 79 7.99 -11.24 -10.36
C ASP A 79 7.59 -9.80 -10.06
N ILE A 80 6.49 -9.37 -10.65
CA ILE A 80 5.94 -8.03 -10.48
C ILE A 80 4.67 -8.12 -9.65
N TYR A 81 4.60 -7.34 -8.59
CA TYR A 81 3.45 -7.22 -7.71
C TYR A 81 2.70 -5.92 -8.00
N SER A 82 1.40 -6.00 -8.14
CA SER A 82 0.56 -4.82 -8.38
C SER A 82 -0.75 -4.91 -7.63
N LEU A 83 -1.38 -3.76 -7.36
CA LEU A 83 -2.67 -3.71 -6.69
C LEU A 83 -3.79 -4.11 -7.65
N THR A 84 -4.70 -4.94 -7.16
CA THR A 84 -5.98 -5.21 -7.81
C THR A 84 -6.94 -4.04 -7.58
N ASP A 85 -8.11 -4.06 -8.18
CA ASP A 85 -9.15 -3.05 -7.90
C ASP A 85 -9.51 -3.04 -6.41
N LYS A 86 -9.61 -4.21 -5.79
CA LYS A 86 -9.84 -4.33 -4.34
C LYS A 86 -8.73 -3.66 -3.53
N GLY A 87 -7.48 -3.81 -3.97
CA GLY A 87 -6.33 -3.16 -3.33
C GLY A 87 -6.32 -1.66 -3.54
N LEU A 88 -6.63 -1.18 -4.73
CA LEU A 88 -6.70 0.25 -5.03
C LEU A 88 -7.75 0.96 -4.16
N ASP A 89 -8.83 0.27 -3.82
CA ASP A 89 -9.88 0.80 -2.96
C ASP A 89 -9.40 1.10 -1.53
N LEU A 90 -8.20 0.66 -1.15
CA LEU A 90 -7.60 0.99 0.16
C LEU A 90 -6.90 2.34 0.17
N ILE A 91 -6.69 2.97 -0.97
CA ILE A 91 -5.98 4.26 -1.05
C ILE A 91 -6.63 5.34 -0.19
N PRO A 92 -7.97 5.53 -0.23
CA PRO A 92 -8.60 6.54 0.63
C PRO A 92 -8.35 6.31 2.13
N MET A 93 -8.32 5.06 2.56
CA MET A 93 -8.02 4.72 3.96
C MET A 93 -6.58 5.07 4.31
N ILE A 94 -5.62 4.73 3.44
CA ILE A 94 -4.21 5.07 3.65
C ILE A 94 -4.04 6.58 3.73
N PHE A 95 -4.76 7.34 2.91
CA PHE A 95 -4.74 8.80 2.93
C PHE A 95 -5.30 9.36 4.23
N GLU A 96 -6.34 8.74 4.80
CA GLU A 96 -6.82 9.13 6.13
C GLU A 96 -5.75 8.89 7.21
N MET A 97 -4.97 7.83 7.10
CA MET A 97 -3.83 7.60 8.01
C MET A 97 -2.81 8.73 7.89
N VAL A 98 -2.55 9.20 6.67
CA VAL A 98 -1.65 10.35 6.44
C VAL A 98 -2.17 11.59 7.18
N LEU A 99 -3.46 11.89 7.06
CA LEU A 99 -4.07 13.05 7.74
C LEU A 99 -3.98 12.93 9.26
N TRP A 100 -4.31 11.77 9.79
CA TRP A 100 -4.24 11.52 11.22
C TRP A 100 -2.81 11.72 11.75
N SER A 101 -1.84 11.14 11.05
CA SER A 101 -0.44 11.23 11.43
C SER A 101 0.11 12.66 11.31
N ALA A 102 -0.27 13.37 10.25
CA ALA A 102 0.13 14.75 10.07
C ALA A 102 -0.34 15.65 11.21
N LYS A 103 -1.51 15.33 11.76
CA LYS A 103 -2.09 16.11 12.89
C LYS A 103 -1.40 15.81 14.22
N HIS A 104 -1.04 14.55 14.47
CA HIS A 104 -0.62 14.10 15.80
C HIS A 104 0.87 13.84 15.94
N ASP A 105 1.60 13.64 14.86
CA ASP A 105 3.05 13.44 14.91
C ASP A 105 3.79 14.72 14.51
N SER A 106 4.40 15.39 15.46
CA SER A 106 5.13 16.64 15.23
C SER A 106 6.35 16.46 14.32
N ARG A 107 6.81 15.23 14.14
CA ARG A 107 7.94 14.89 13.26
C ARG A 107 7.47 14.23 11.96
N SER A 108 6.17 14.29 11.66
CA SER A 108 5.62 13.61 10.50
C SER A 108 6.31 14.02 9.21
N GLU A 109 6.65 13.04 8.38
CA GLU A 109 7.15 13.28 7.03
C GLU A 109 6.07 13.85 6.11
N ALA A 110 4.82 13.90 6.54
CA ALA A 110 3.73 14.56 5.81
C ALA A 110 4.05 16.03 5.49
N ARG A 111 4.92 16.67 6.28
CA ARG A 111 5.41 18.02 6.00
C ARG A 111 6.17 18.13 4.68
N ARG A 112 6.65 17.01 4.14
CA ARG A 112 7.37 16.97 2.86
C ARG A 112 6.43 16.84 1.67
N ILE A 113 5.15 16.53 1.94
CA ILE A 113 4.10 16.34 0.95
C ILE A 113 2.87 17.18 1.30
N THR A 114 3.09 18.42 1.72
CA THR A 114 2.01 19.31 2.19
C THR A 114 0.93 19.51 1.14
N ARG A 115 1.30 19.59 -0.14
CA ARG A 115 0.33 19.74 -1.21
C ARG A 115 -0.61 18.54 -1.29
N LEU A 116 -0.09 17.33 -1.16
CA LEU A 116 -0.91 16.11 -1.15
C LEU A 116 -1.83 16.10 0.08
N VAL A 117 -1.28 16.45 1.25
CA VAL A 117 -2.05 16.53 2.50
C VAL A 117 -3.23 17.50 2.34
N GLU A 118 -3.00 18.65 1.74
CA GLU A 118 -4.06 19.64 1.49
C GLU A 118 -5.12 19.11 0.53
N LEU A 119 -4.72 18.44 -0.54
CA LEU A 119 -5.64 17.83 -1.50
C LEU A 119 -6.49 16.75 -0.85
N ILE A 120 -5.90 15.92 0.01
CA ILE A 120 -6.63 14.89 0.75
C ILE A 120 -7.64 15.56 1.68
N ARG A 121 -7.22 16.58 2.42
CA ARG A 121 -8.09 17.31 3.35
C ARG A 121 -9.28 17.93 2.64
N LYS A 122 -9.04 18.47 1.45
CA LYS A 122 -10.08 19.14 0.68
C LYS A 122 -11.12 18.15 0.12
N ASP A 123 -10.66 17.05 -0.46
CA ASP A 123 -11.54 16.03 -1.05
C ASP A 123 -10.76 14.73 -1.25
N ASN A 124 -10.79 13.86 -0.24
CA ASN A 124 -10.07 12.60 -0.28
C ASN A 124 -10.51 11.71 -1.45
N ARG A 125 -11.81 11.64 -1.74
CA ARG A 125 -12.32 10.80 -2.83
C ARG A 125 -11.77 11.25 -4.18
N LYS A 126 -11.72 12.55 -4.40
CA LYS A 126 -11.25 13.12 -5.67
C LYS A 126 -9.77 12.81 -5.89
N ILE A 127 -8.93 13.11 -4.89
CA ILE A 127 -7.49 12.84 -5.02
C ILE A 127 -7.20 11.33 -5.06
N SER A 128 -7.95 10.53 -4.30
CA SER A 128 -7.81 9.08 -4.35
C SER A 128 -8.11 8.52 -5.73
N ALA A 129 -9.16 8.99 -6.39
CA ALA A 129 -9.49 8.53 -7.74
C ALA A 129 -8.36 8.83 -8.73
N LYS A 130 -7.77 10.01 -8.64
CA LYS A 130 -6.62 10.39 -9.45
C LYS A 130 -5.41 9.50 -9.19
N VAL A 131 -5.12 9.27 -7.91
CA VAL A 131 -3.98 8.44 -7.50
C VAL A 131 -4.18 6.98 -7.88
N MET A 132 -5.40 6.45 -7.77
CA MET A 132 -5.71 5.09 -8.23
C MET A 132 -5.31 4.89 -9.69
N GLU A 133 -5.60 5.85 -10.57
CA GLU A 133 -5.23 5.77 -11.97
C GLU A 133 -3.71 5.83 -12.16
N GLN A 134 -3.02 6.68 -11.43
CA GLN A 134 -1.56 6.77 -11.46
C GLN A 134 -0.92 5.45 -11.02
N VAL A 135 -1.40 4.89 -9.91
CA VAL A 135 -0.90 3.61 -9.38
C VAL A 135 -1.19 2.47 -10.35
N ARG A 136 -2.39 2.47 -10.96
CA ARG A 136 -2.77 1.47 -11.97
C ARG A 136 -1.80 1.48 -13.15
N ARG A 137 -1.32 2.65 -13.55
CA ARG A 137 -0.29 2.79 -14.60
C ARG A 137 1.13 2.50 -14.11
N GLY A 138 1.28 2.25 -12.81
CA GLY A 138 2.56 1.92 -12.20
C GLY A 138 3.44 3.12 -11.90
N GLU A 139 2.86 4.29 -11.78
CA GLU A 139 3.59 5.50 -11.43
C GLU A 139 3.81 5.59 -9.92
N ALA A 140 4.96 6.12 -9.54
CA ALA A 140 5.23 6.51 -8.15
C ALA A 140 4.69 7.92 -7.95
N ILE A 141 3.83 8.12 -6.98
CA ILE A 141 3.20 9.44 -6.81
C ILE A 141 4.00 10.40 -5.92
N ILE A 142 4.88 9.87 -5.07
CA ILE A 142 5.55 10.71 -4.06
C ILE A 142 6.36 11.85 -4.68
N SER A 143 7.02 11.61 -5.80
CA SER A 143 7.84 12.61 -6.49
C SER A 143 7.02 13.82 -6.95
N ASP A 144 5.73 13.63 -7.25
CA ASP A 144 4.86 14.71 -7.72
C ASP A 144 4.49 15.69 -6.60
N TYR A 145 4.64 15.28 -5.35
CA TYR A 145 4.18 16.04 -4.19
C TYR A 145 5.31 16.41 -3.21
N LEU A 146 6.54 16.00 -3.47
CA LEU A 146 7.67 16.38 -2.61
C LEU A 146 7.92 17.88 -2.71
N SER A 147 8.05 18.53 -1.58
CA SER A 147 8.37 19.94 -1.45
C SER A 147 9.80 20.15 -0.96
#